data_04b6ecdc2cb00639a805c8d2474021cd
#
_entry.id   04b6ecdc2cb00639a805c8d2474021cd
#
_cell.length_a   1.000
_cell.length_b   1.000
_cell.length_c   1.000
_cell.angle_alpha   90.00
_cell.angle_beta   90.00
_cell.angle_gamma   90.00
#
_symmetry.space_group_name_H-M   'P 1'
#
loop_
_entity.id
_entity.type
_entity.pdbx_description
1 polymer ?
#
loop_
_entity_poly.entity_id
_entity_poly.type
_entity_poly.pdbx_seq_one_letter_code
_entity_poly.pdbx_strand_id
1 'polypeptide(L)'
;MNDIANLCELVGADVNMVRKGIGTDSRIGSKFLYSGCGYGGSCFPKDVKALIHTAAKFGYDMRVLNSVEEVNEKQKNILFEKFKNYYKGDLKGRKVAVWGLAFKPETDDMREAPALVLIKSLLNEGCFISVYDPVAMEECKRRIGDVVTYSQNMYDAVIEADAIFHVTEWKEFRMPSWGVIKKAMKDDPVLIDGRNVFSAADLEGITYLKIG
;
A
#
# COMPACT_ATOMS: atom_id res chain seq x y z
N MET A 1 2.61 -14.62 1.38
CA MET A 1 1.22 -14.27 1.03
C MET A 1 1.12 -13.30 -0.16
N ASN A 2 2.00 -12.32 -0.29
CA ASN A 2 1.95 -11.38 -1.42
C ASN A 2 2.10 -12.08 -2.79
N ASP A 3 3.02 -13.02 -2.89
CA ASP A 3 3.21 -13.83 -4.10
C ASP A 3 1.94 -14.64 -4.45
N ILE A 4 1.30 -15.22 -3.41
CA ILE A 4 0.02 -15.92 -3.56
C ILE A 4 -1.11 -14.95 -3.98
N ALA A 5 -1.14 -13.75 -3.41
CA ALA A 5 -2.13 -12.74 -3.79
C ALA A 5 -2.01 -12.33 -5.26
N ASN A 6 -0.78 -12.13 -5.73
CA ASN A 6 -0.52 -11.81 -7.13
C ASN A 6 -0.95 -12.96 -8.07
N LEU A 7 -0.72 -14.22 -7.67
CA LEU A 7 -1.23 -15.38 -8.41
C LEU A 7 -2.76 -15.43 -8.38
N CYS A 8 -3.39 -15.17 -7.23
CA CYS A 8 -4.86 -15.14 -7.10
C CYS A 8 -5.49 -14.17 -8.11
N GLU A 9 -4.92 -12.98 -8.28
CA GLU A 9 -5.40 -12.02 -9.29
C GLU A 9 -5.38 -12.59 -10.72
N LEU A 10 -4.32 -13.31 -11.06
CA LEU A 10 -4.15 -13.88 -12.41
C LEU A 10 -5.13 -15.02 -12.71
N VAL A 11 -5.49 -15.80 -11.68
CA VAL A 11 -6.36 -16.98 -11.83
C VAL A 11 -7.80 -16.74 -11.39
N GLY A 12 -8.15 -15.51 -10.94
CA GLY A 12 -9.49 -15.17 -10.47
C GLY A 12 -9.85 -15.80 -9.11
N ALA A 13 -8.87 -16.09 -8.26
CA ALA A 13 -9.07 -16.58 -6.90
C ALA A 13 -9.11 -15.42 -5.88
N ASP A 14 -9.67 -15.67 -4.70
CA ASP A 14 -9.69 -14.70 -3.58
C ASP A 14 -8.62 -15.04 -2.54
N VAL A 15 -7.61 -14.20 -2.39
CA VAL A 15 -6.52 -14.37 -1.42
C VAL A 15 -7.01 -14.45 0.03
N ASN A 16 -8.14 -13.82 0.37
CA ASN A 16 -8.68 -13.90 1.72
C ASN A 16 -9.24 -15.29 2.04
N MET A 17 -9.78 -15.98 1.02
CA MET A 17 -10.21 -17.37 1.17
C MET A 17 -9.00 -18.31 1.31
N VAL A 18 -7.95 -18.08 0.52
CA VAL A 18 -6.66 -18.81 0.68
C VAL A 18 -6.08 -18.58 2.06
N ARG A 19 -6.02 -17.32 2.53
CA ARG A 19 -5.56 -16.96 3.88
C ARG A 19 -6.35 -17.68 4.98
N LYS A 20 -7.68 -17.71 4.88
CA LYS A 20 -8.53 -18.44 5.83
C LYS A 20 -8.20 -19.93 5.83
N GLY A 21 -8.11 -20.54 4.64
CA GLY A 21 -7.78 -21.96 4.52
C GLY A 21 -6.44 -22.32 5.16
N ILE A 22 -5.37 -21.59 4.82
CA ILE A 22 -4.03 -21.79 5.40
C ILE A 22 -4.05 -21.55 6.91
N GLY A 23 -4.73 -20.50 7.37
CA GLY A 23 -4.80 -20.09 8.77
C GLY A 23 -5.58 -21.04 9.70
N THR A 24 -6.35 -21.99 9.15
CA THR A 24 -7.03 -23.04 9.96
C THR A 24 -6.08 -24.10 10.49
N ASP A 25 -4.91 -24.27 9.87
CA ASP A 25 -3.88 -25.17 10.39
C ASP A 25 -3.24 -24.56 11.64
N SER A 26 -3.36 -25.26 12.79
CA SER A 26 -2.83 -24.78 14.06
C SER A 26 -1.30 -24.61 14.09
N ARG A 27 -0.58 -25.27 13.18
CA ARG A 27 0.88 -25.14 13.03
C ARG A 27 1.28 -23.81 12.38
N ILE A 28 0.36 -23.20 11.61
CA ILE A 28 0.55 -21.94 10.89
C ILE A 28 -0.15 -20.79 11.64
N GLY A 29 -1.43 -20.95 11.91
CA GLY A 29 -2.28 -19.93 12.52
C GLY A 29 -2.67 -18.81 11.56
N SER A 30 -3.56 -17.91 12.00
CA SER A 30 -4.13 -16.86 11.17
C SER A 30 -3.34 -15.53 11.18
N LYS A 31 -2.35 -15.41 12.07
CA LYS A 31 -1.55 -14.20 12.23
C LYS A 31 -0.50 -14.09 11.11
N PHE A 32 -0.14 -12.88 10.72
CA PHE A 32 0.87 -12.59 9.68
C PHE A 32 0.61 -13.12 8.27
N LEU A 33 -0.62 -13.56 7.97
CA LEU A 33 -1.00 -14.07 6.66
C LEU A 33 -1.70 -13.02 5.77
N TYR A 34 -1.66 -11.76 6.12
CA TYR A 34 -2.29 -10.70 5.35
C TYR A 34 -1.41 -10.31 4.15
N SER A 35 -2.01 -10.29 2.96
CA SER A 35 -1.41 -9.70 1.78
C SER A 35 -1.54 -8.17 1.83
N GLY A 36 -0.63 -7.47 1.18
CA GLY A 36 -0.64 -6.01 1.12
C GLY A 36 0.42 -5.45 0.18
N CYS A 37 0.61 -4.15 0.22
CA CYS A 37 1.54 -3.43 -0.66
C CYS A 37 3.03 -3.55 -0.27
N GLY A 38 3.41 -4.59 0.44
CA GLY A 38 4.77 -4.83 0.91
C GLY A 38 4.98 -4.42 2.36
N TYR A 39 6.08 -4.89 2.94
CA TYR A 39 6.51 -4.57 4.30
C TYR A 39 7.62 -3.51 4.30
N GLY A 40 7.69 -2.77 5.40
CA GLY A 40 8.72 -1.79 5.70
C GLY A 40 9.10 -1.82 7.18
N GLY A 41 9.53 -0.69 7.70
CA GLY A 41 9.95 -0.50 9.08
C GLY A 41 11.44 -0.72 9.29
N SER A 42 11.86 -0.58 10.55
CA SER A 42 13.27 -0.58 10.91
C SER A 42 13.88 -1.96 11.18
N CYS A 43 13.08 -2.89 11.70
CA CYS A 43 13.60 -4.18 12.17
C CYS A 43 13.62 -5.21 11.04
N PHE A 44 12.44 -5.53 10.48
CA PHE A 44 12.29 -6.65 9.56
C PHE A 44 13.16 -6.52 8.30
N PRO A 45 13.15 -5.41 7.53
CA PRO A 45 14.01 -5.29 6.35
C PRO A 45 15.50 -5.31 6.71
N LYS A 46 15.88 -4.62 7.79
CA LYS A 46 17.28 -4.54 8.23
C LYS A 46 17.82 -5.91 8.65
N ASP A 47 17.05 -6.68 9.43
CA ASP A 47 17.50 -7.95 10.00
C ASP A 47 17.57 -9.03 8.92
N VAL A 48 16.64 -9.05 7.96
CA VAL A 48 16.70 -9.95 6.80
C VAL A 48 17.93 -9.63 5.95
N LYS A 49 18.15 -8.37 5.60
CA LYS A 49 19.32 -7.94 4.81
C LYS A 49 20.65 -8.24 5.55
N ALA A 50 20.68 -8.04 6.87
CA ALA A 50 21.86 -8.35 7.69
C ALA A 50 22.18 -9.86 7.70
N LEU A 51 21.15 -10.71 7.79
CA LEU A 51 21.32 -12.15 7.75
C LEU A 51 21.81 -12.64 6.39
N ILE A 52 21.23 -12.13 5.29
CA ILE A 52 21.69 -12.39 3.92
C ILE A 52 23.17 -12.00 3.77
N HIS A 53 23.54 -10.80 4.21
CA HIS A 53 24.91 -10.31 4.14
C HIS A 53 25.88 -11.16 4.96
N THR A 54 25.47 -11.56 6.17
CA THR A 54 26.27 -12.44 7.02
C THR A 54 26.50 -13.78 6.37
N ALA A 55 25.46 -14.43 5.85
CA ALA A 55 25.57 -15.71 5.15
C ALA A 55 26.51 -15.65 3.95
N ALA A 56 26.42 -14.58 3.16
CA ALA A 56 27.28 -14.37 1.99
C ALA A 56 28.78 -14.27 2.37
N LYS A 57 29.12 -13.70 3.53
CA LYS A 57 30.51 -13.67 4.04
C LYS A 57 31.09 -15.06 4.31
N PHE A 58 30.22 -16.03 4.59
CA PHE A 58 30.61 -17.44 4.80
C PHE A 58 30.37 -18.30 3.55
N GLY A 59 30.10 -17.69 2.40
CA GLY A 59 29.88 -18.40 1.14
C GLY A 59 28.56 -19.13 1.04
N TYR A 60 27.57 -18.80 1.92
CA TYR A 60 26.24 -19.42 1.91
C TYR A 60 25.21 -18.51 1.24
N ASP A 61 24.49 -19.05 0.24
CA ASP A 61 23.43 -18.35 -0.47
C ASP A 61 22.08 -18.58 0.24
N MET A 62 21.53 -17.52 0.84
CA MET A 62 20.22 -17.52 1.50
C MET A 62 19.08 -17.35 0.48
N ARG A 63 18.92 -18.30 -0.44
CA ARG A 63 17.98 -18.22 -1.58
C ARG A 63 16.56 -17.82 -1.18
N VAL A 64 16.01 -18.42 -0.12
CA VAL A 64 14.65 -18.11 0.34
C VAL A 64 14.54 -16.64 0.76
N LEU A 65 15.49 -16.13 1.54
CA LEU A 65 15.45 -14.72 1.98
C LEU A 65 15.73 -13.75 0.83
N ASN A 66 16.62 -14.08 -0.08
CA ASN A 66 16.84 -13.30 -1.30
C ASN A 66 15.54 -13.18 -2.11
N SER A 67 14.81 -14.28 -2.30
CA SER A 67 13.52 -14.29 -3.00
C SER A 67 12.46 -13.49 -2.25
N VAL A 68 12.43 -13.52 -0.90
CA VAL A 68 11.52 -12.72 -0.08
C VAL A 68 11.76 -11.22 -0.29
N GLU A 69 13.03 -10.76 -0.27
CA GLU A 69 13.36 -9.36 -0.53
C GLU A 69 12.97 -8.95 -1.96
N GLU A 70 13.27 -9.78 -2.98
CA GLU A 70 12.89 -9.51 -4.35
C GLU A 70 11.37 -9.37 -4.52
N VAL A 71 10.59 -10.27 -3.94
CA VAL A 71 9.12 -10.21 -3.96
C VAL A 71 8.64 -8.93 -3.27
N ASN A 72 9.24 -8.56 -2.12
CA ASN A 72 8.84 -7.37 -1.39
C ASN A 72 9.13 -6.07 -2.16
N GLU A 73 10.28 -5.98 -2.81
CA GLU A 73 10.60 -4.80 -3.63
C GLU A 73 9.65 -4.64 -4.83
N LYS A 74 9.26 -5.74 -5.47
CA LYS A 74 8.21 -5.73 -6.51
C LYS A 74 6.86 -5.30 -5.92
N GLN A 75 6.53 -5.83 -4.75
CA GLN A 75 5.24 -5.57 -4.08
C GLN A 75 5.05 -4.10 -3.68
N LYS A 76 6.11 -3.39 -3.32
CA LYS A 76 6.03 -1.94 -3.02
C LYS A 76 5.56 -1.09 -4.22
N ASN A 77 5.66 -1.62 -5.44
CA ASN A 77 5.21 -0.94 -6.65
C ASN A 77 3.79 -1.34 -7.10
N ILE A 78 3.18 -2.36 -6.50
CA ILE A 78 1.93 -2.95 -6.98
C ILE A 78 0.77 -1.93 -7.09
N LEU A 79 0.67 -1.00 -6.13
CA LEU A 79 -0.39 0.00 -6.15
C LEU A 79 -0.22 0.98 -7.32
N PHE A 80 1.01 1.39 -7.57
CA PHE A 80 1.34 2.24 -8.71
C PHE A 80 1.04 1.54 -10.04
N GLU A 81 1.42 0.27 -10.17
CA GLU A 81 1.14 -0.51 -11.39
C GLU A 81 -0.37 -0.66 -11.65
N LYS A 82 -1.16 -0.91 -10.60
CA LYS A 82 -2.63 -0.96 -10.72
C LYS A 82 -3.20 0.37 -11.21
N PHE A 83 -2.73 1.47 -10.66
CA PHE A 83 -3.13 2.82 -11.08
C PHE A 83 -2.75 3.09 -12.54
N LYS A 84 -1.50 2.79 -12.90
CA LYS A 84 -0.99 2.97 -14.26
C LYS A 84 -1.78 2.14 -15.29
N ASN A 85 -2.08 0.89 -14.95
CA ASN A 85 -2.86 0.01 -15.82
C ASN A 85 -4.31 0.49 -15.97
N TYR A 86 -4.95 0.93 -14.88
CA TYR A 86 -6.32 1.44 -14.91
C TYR A 86 -6.46 2.66 -15.84
N TYR A 87 -5.54 3.62 -15.73
CA TYR A 87 -5.53 4.81 -16.57
C TYR A 87 -4.74 4.65 -17.88
N LYS A 88 -4.30 3.43 -18.23
CA LYS A 88 -3.57 3.11 -19.48
C LYS A 88 -2.34 3.99 -19.69
N GLY A 89 -1.67 4.39 -18.60
CA GLY A 89 -0.49 5.24 -18.63
C GLY A 89 -0.76 6.75 -18.71
N ASP A 90 -2.01 7.19 -18.80
CA ASP A 90 -2.38 8.63 -18.79
C ASP A 90 -2.45 9.14 -17.34
N LEU A 91 -1.30 9.46 -16.75
CA LEU A 91 -1.16 9.83 -15.34
C LEU A 91 -0.84 11.30 -15.09
N LYS A 92 -0.26 11.98 -16.09
CA LYS A 92 0.20 13.36 -15.93
C LYS A 92 -0.95 14.30 -15.56
N GLY A 93 -0.77 15.06 -14.48
CA GLY A 93 -1.76 16.02 -14.01
C GLY A 93 -2.92 15.43 -13.21
N ARG A 94 -2.96 14.10 -13.01
CA ARG A 94 -3.95 13.49 -12.12
C ARG A 94 -3.70 13.88 -10.68
N LYS A 95 -4.78 14.13 -9.95
CA LYS A 95 -4.74 14.37 -8.50
C LYS A 95 -5.02 13.08 -7.76
N VAL A 96 -4.20 12.74 -6.78
CA VAL A 96 -4.35 11.51 -6.02
C VAL A 96 -4.24 11.78 -4.52
N ALA A 97 -5.00 11.03 -3.73
CA ALA A 97 -4.89 11.01 -2.28
C ALA A 97 -4.12 9.78 -1.81
N VAL A 98 -3.22 9.94 -0.84
CA VAL A 98 -2.52 8.83 -0.19
C VAL A 98 -2.91 8.82 1.28
N TRP A 99 -3.61 7.77 1.71
CA TRP A 99 -4.00 7.52 3.09
C TRP A 99 -3.06 6.53 3.74
N GLY A 100 -2.31 7.04 4.73
CA GLY A 100 -1.29 6.28 5.43
C GLY A 100 0.10 6.43 4.80
N LEU A 101 1.05 6.81 5.62
CA LEU A 101 2.44 7.09 5.25
C LEU A 101 3.42 6.21 6.01
N ALA A 102 3.11 5.91 7.29
CA ALA A 102 3.89 5.01 8.11
C ALA A 102 3.83 3.56 7.57
N PHE A 103 4.83 2.75 7.87
CA PHE A 103 4.87 1.35 7.43
C PHE A 103 3.79 0.46 8.08
N LYS A 104 3.25 0.87 9.22
CA LYS A 104 2.12 0.25 9.94
C LYS A 104 1.40 1.28 10.82
N PRO A 105 0.19 1.00 11.32
CA PRO A 105 -0.49 1.86 12.27
C PRO A 105 0.27 2.05 13.60
N GLU A 106 -0.08 3.13 14.33
CA GLU A 106 0.41 3.44 15.68
C GLU A 106 1.92 3.76 15.75
N THR A 107 2.48 4.30 14.66
CA THR A 107 3.86 4.80 14.60
C THR A 107 3.98 5.87 13.52
N ASP A 108 5.01 6.71 13.64
CA ASP A 108 5.45 7.65 12.61
C ASP A 108 6.58 7.07 11.73
N ASP A 109 7.01 5.83 11.99
CA ASP A 109 8.15 5.23 11.30
C ASP A 109 7.85 4.99 9.80
N MET A 110 8.55 5.73 8.95
CA MET A 110 8.46 5.64 7.49
C MET A 110 9.67 4.94 6.84
N ARG A 111 10.56 4.33 7.63
CA ARG A 111 11.72 3.62 7.07
C ARG A 111 11.23 2.44 6.20
N GLU A 112 11.74 2.37 4.97
CA GLU A 112 11.35 1.35 3.99
C GLU A 112 9.81 1.27 3.74
N ALA A 113 9.06 2.34 4.06
CA ALA A 113 7.60 2.35 3.92
C ALA A 113 7.20 2.33 2.43
N PRO A 114 6.23 1.48 2.04
CA PRO A 114 5.69 1.42 0.68
C PRO A 114 5.16 2.77 0.18
N ALA A 115 4.64 3.62 1.07
CA ALA A 115 4.17 4.96 0.73
C ALA A 115 5.24 5.83 0.07
N LEU A 116 6.51 5.76 0.52
CA LEU A 116 7.61 6.51 -0.07
C LEU A 116 7.90 6.09 -1.51
N VAL A 117 7.84 4.78 -1.79
CA VAL A 117 8.02 4.24 -3.14
C VAL A 117 6.87 4.68 -4.05
N LEU A 118 5.64 4.57 -3.57
CA LEU A 118 4.44 5.00 -4.28
C LEU A 118 4.49 6.51 -4.62
N ILE A 119 4.75 7.36 -3.62
CA ILE A 119 4.83 8.82 -3.80
C ILE A 119 5.89 9.17 -4.85
N LYS A 120 7.08 8.57 -4.76
CA LYS A 120 8.15 8.78 -5.74
C LYS A 120 7.70 8.42 -7.16
N SER A 121 7.04 7.28 -7.35
CA SER A 121 6.57 6.83 -8.66
C SER A 121 5.49 7.76 -9.22
N LEU A 122 4.56 8.21 -8.39
CA LEU A 122 3.50 9.16 -8.78
C LEU A 122 4.05 10.54 -9.17
N LEU A 123 5.03 11.06 -8.41
CA LEU A 123 5.70 12.32 -8.74
C LEU A 123 6.44 12.25 -10.07
N ASN A 124 7.11 11.13 -10.35
CA ASN A 124 7.84 10.92 -11.60
C ASN A 124 6.92 10.94 -12.83
N GLU A 125 5.66 10.52 -12.69
CA GLU A 125 4.64 10.58 -13.75
C GLU A 125 3.90 11.93 -13.79
N GLY A 126 4.25 12.87 -12.92
CA GLY A 126 3.66 14.22 -12.90
C GLY A 126 2.28 14.29 -12.25
N CYS A 127 1.96 13.41 -11.32
CA CYS A 127 0.75 13.49 -10.51
C CYS A 127 0.84 14.57 -9.43
N PHE A 128 -0.30 15.16 -9.06
CA PHE A 128 -0.45 15.99 -7.86
C PHE A 128 -0.91 15.11 -6.70
N ILE A 129 -0.19 15.15 -5.59
CA ILE A 129 -0.41 14.23 -4.48
C ILE A 129 -0.83 14.98 -3.23
N SER A 130 -1.96 14.60 -2.64
CA SER A 130 -2.38 15.00 -1.30
C SER A 130 -2.20 13.82 -0.36
N VAL A 131 -1.59 14.03 0.79
CA VAL A 131 -1.30 12.95 1.75
C VAL A 131 -1.98 13.22 3.08
N TYR A 132 -2.39 12.14 3.75
CA TYR A 132 -2.82 12.20 5.14
C TYR A 132 -2.43 10.92 5.89
N ASP A 133 -1.87 11.12 7.07
CA ASP A 133 -1.57 10.08 8.06
C ASP A 133 -1.82 10.66 9.46
N PRO A 134 -2.47 9.95 10.38
CA PRO A 134 -2.76 10.50 11.72
C PRO A 134 -1.52 10.89 12.54
N VAL A 135 -0.35 10.30 12.24
CA VAL A 135 0.86 10.45 13.06
C VAL A 135 2.10 10.83 12.24
N ALA A 136 2.26 10.30 11.02
CA ALA A 136 3.51 10.37 10.27
C ALA A 136 3.67 11.62 9.37
N MET A 137 2.80 12.62 9.46
CA MET A 137 2.84 13.80 8.58
C MET A 137 4.15 14.59 8.70
N GLU A 138 4.61 14.86 9.92
CA GLU A 138 5.85 15.60 10.18
C GLU A 138 7.08 14.81 9.73
N GLU A 139 7.10 13.49 9.96
CA GLU A 139 8.18 12.62 9.51
C GLU A 139 8.22 12.55 7.97
N CYS A 140 7.06 12.52 7.32
CA CYS A 140 6.97 12.59 5.87
C CYS A 140 7.57 13.90 5.35
N LYS A 141 7.17 15.03 5.92
CA LYS A 141 7.68 16.34 5.54
C LYS A 141 9.19 16.45 5.75
N ARG A 142 9.72 15.88 6.83
CA ARG A 142 11.15 15.83 7.09
C ARG A 142 11.92 15.03 6.01
N ARG A 143 11.30 13.96 5.45
CA ARG A 143 11.93 13.07 4.47
C ARG A 143 11.86 13.58 3.05
N ILE A 144 10.71 14.09 2.64
CA ILE A 144 10.47 14.45 1.23
C ILE A 144 10.19 15.94 1.01
N GLY A 145 10.15 16.76 2.07
CA GLY A 145 9.88 18.19 1.95
C GLY A 145 8.46 18.51 1.52
N ASP A 146 8.30 19.62 0.82
CA ASP A 146 7.00 20.16 0.38
C ASP A 146 6.64 19.76 -1.07
N VAL A 147 7.03 18.55 -1.50
CA VAL A 147 6.72 18.04 -2.85
C VAL A 147 5.31 17.45 -2.98
N VAL A 148 4.59 17.35 -1.87
CA VAL A 148 3.19 16.89 -1.79
C VAL A 148 2.38 17.87 -0.95
N THR A 149 1.05 17.82 -1.07
CA THR A 149 0.13 18.59 -0.20
C THR A 149 -0.16 17.80 1.07
N TYR A 150 0.08 18.39 2.22
CA TYR A 150 -0.22 17.80 3.54
C TYR A 150 -1.62 18.23 3.97
N SER A 151 -2.57 17.29 3.98
CA SER A 151 -3.97 17.55 4.31
C SER A 151 -4.23 17.48 5.82
N GLN A 152 -5.24 18.18 6.32
CA GLN A 152 -5.55 18.21 7.74
C GLN A 152 -6.28 16.95 8.23
N ASN A 153 -6.99 16.28 7.33
CA ASN A 153 -7.72 15.04 7.57
C ASN A 153 -7.87 14.24 6.28
N MET A 154 -8.41 13.01 6.39
CA MET A 154 -8.58 12.11 5.25
C MET A 154 -9.56 12.62 4.20
N TYR A 155 -10.56 13.44 4.57
CA TYR A 155 -11.55 13.99 3.65
C TYR A 155 -11.00 15.15 2.84
N ASP A 156 -10.16 16.00 3.45
CA ASP A 156 -9.48 17.09 2.73
C ASP A 156 -8.52 16.52 1.68
N ALA A 157 -7.88 15.39 1.97
CA ALA A 157 -6.94 14.76 1.05
C ALA A 157 -7.60 14.32 -0.27
N VAL A 158 -8.89 13.99 -0.27
CA VAL A 158 -9.60 13.45 -1.44
C VAL A 158 -10.31 14.50 -2.28
N ILE A 159 -10.28 15.80 -1.91
CA ILE A 159 -10.93 16.86 -2.66
C ILE A 159 -10.35 16.94 -4.07
N GLU A 160 -11.23 16.81 -5.09
CA GLU A 160 -10.84 16.82 -6.50
C GLU A 160 -9.84 15.71 -6.90
N ALA A 161 -9.74 14.63 -6.12
CA ALA A 161 -8.87 13.51 -6.44
C ALA A 161 -9.49 12.58 -7.50
N ASP A 162 -8.66 12.08 -8.40
CA ASP A 162 -8.99 11.01 -9.35
C ASP A 162 -8.96 9.63 -8.68
N ALA A 163 -8.04 9.44 -7.72
CA ALA A 163 -7.86 8.17 -7.03
C ALA A 163 -7.44 8.35 -5.56
N ILE A 164 -7.77 7.34 -4.73
CA ILE A 164 -7.30 7.18 -3.36
C ILE A 164 -6.40 5.95 -3.31
N PHE A 165 -5.24 6.07 -2.69
CA PHE A 165 -4.37 4.96 -2.31
C PHE A 165 -4.47 4.74 -0.80
N HIS A 166 -4.97 3.59 -0.38
CA HIS A 166 -4.96 3.17 1.01
C HIS A 166 -3.71 2.32 1.28
N VAL A 167 -2.73 2.89 1.98
CA VAL A 167 -1.40 2.30 2.15
C VAL A 167 -1.17 1.76 3.55
N THR A 168 -1.72 2.42 4.58
CA THR A 168 -1.57 1.99 5.98
C THR A 168 -2.95 1.87 6.63
N GLU A 169 -3.21 0.73 7.27
CA GLU A 169 -4.53 0.35 7.78
C GLU A 169 -4.87 0.98 9.14
N TRP A 170 -4.81 2.30 9.25
CA TRP A 170 -5.25 3.02 10.44
C TRP A 170 -6.73 2.76 10.75
N LYS A 171 -7.08 2.74 12.04
CA LYS A 171 -8.48 2.53 12.48
C LYS A 171 -9.41 3.60 11.91
N GLU A 172 -8.92 4.83 11.81
CA GLU A 172 -9.64 5.97 11.26
C GLU A 172 -10.13 5.74 9.82
N PHE A 173 -9.36 5.02 9.01
CA PHE A 173 -9.71 4.76 7.61
C PHE A 173 -10.72 3.63 7.40
N ARG A 174 -11.04 2.86 8.43
CA ARG A 174 -11.86 1.64 8.29
C ARG A 174 -13.33 1.88 8.01
N MET A 175 -13.87 2.99 8.48
CA MET A 175 -15.29 3.31 8.34
C MET A 175 -15.49 4.76 7.88
N PRO A 176 -14.99 5.12 6.69
CA PRO A 176 -15.16 6.47 6.17
C PRO A 176 -16.59 6.67 5.66
N SER A 177 -17.00 7.92 5.56
CA SER A 177 -18.25 8.27 4.88
C SER A 177 -18.04 8.26 3.36
N TRP A 178 -18.23 7.10 2.71
CA TRP A 178 -18.04 6.96 1.27
C TRP A 178 -18.91 7.91 0.46
N GLY A 179 -20.12 8.22 0.93
CA GLY A 179 -20.98 9.22 0.28
C GLY A 179 -20.39 10.63 0.26
N VAL A 180 -19.66 11.03 1.31
CA VAL A 180 -18.92 12.31 1.36
C VAL A 180 -17.72 12.26 0.44
N ILE A 181 -16.95 11.19 0.50
CA ILE A 181 -15.75 10.99 -0.31
C ILE A 181 -16.10 11.04 -1.80
N LYS A 182 -17.10 10.27 -2.23
CA LYS A 182 -17.54 10.25 -3.63
C LYS A 182 -17.94 11.63 -4.16
N LYS A 183 -18.59 12.45 -3.32
CA LYS A 183 -18.97 13.83 -3.70
C LYS A 183 -17.78 14.79 -3.75
N ALA A 184 -16.73 14.52 -2.98
CA ALA A 184 -15.54 15.37 -2.94
C ALA A 184 -14.55 15.05 -4.06
N MET A 185 -14.53 13.81 -4.54
CA MET A 185 -13.67 13.35 -5.64
C MET A 185 -14.25 13.78 -7.01
N LYS A 186 -13.43 13.63 -8.04
CA LYS A 186 -13.88 13.78 -9.44
C LYS A 186 -14.80 12.61 -9.84
N ASP A 187 -15.40 12.77 -11.03
CA ASP A 187 -16.18 11.71 -11.66
C ASP A 187 -15.34 10.43 -11.85
N ASP A 188 -15.99 9.27 -11.73
CA ASP A 188 -15.35 7.95 -11.83
C ASP A 188 -14.20 7.71 -10.83
N PRO A 189 -14.42 7.93 -9.53
CA PRO A 189 -13.40 7.81 -8.50
C PRO A 189 -12.89 6.36 -8.35
N VAL A 190 -11.59 6.23 -8.05
CA VAL A 190 -10.92 4.94 -7.89
C VAL A 190 -10.34 4.82 -6.49
N LEU A 191 -10.59 3.69 -5.82
CA LEU A 191 -9.90 3.30 -4.59
C LEU A 191 -8.94 2.15 -4.87
N ILE A 192 -7.67 2.35 -4.55
CA ILE A 192 -6.61 1.34 -4.67
C ILE A 192 -6.21 0.93 -3.24
N ASP A 193 -6.70 -0.23 -2.82
CA ASP A 193 -6.56 -0.70 -1.44
C ASP A 193 -5.34 -1.61 -1.29
N GLY A 194 -4.29 -1.09 -0.69
CA GLY A 194 -3.04 -1.79 -0.41
C GLY A 194 -3.09 -2.71 0.81
N ARG A 195 -4.22 -2.81 1.51
CA ARG A 195 -4.36 -3.58 2.76
C ARG A 195 -5.56 -4.52 2.77
N ASN A 196 -6.38 -4.52 1.71
CA ASN A 196 -7.58 -5.35 1.60
C ASN A 196 -8.54 -5.17 2.79
N VAL A 197 -8.76 -3.92 3.21
CA VAL A 197 -9.55 -3.58 4.39
C VAL A 197 -11.01 -3.37 4.05
N PHE A 198 -11.31 -2.91 2.83
CA PHE A 198 -12.66 -2.52 2.42
C PHE A 198 -13.41 -3.64 1.73
N SER A 199 -14.74 -3.52 1.73
CA SER A 199 -15.63 -4.40 0.97
C SER A 199 -16.14 -3.66 -0.27
N ALA A 200 -16.14 -4.34 -1.42
CA ALA A 200 -16.71 -3.77 -2.64
C ALA A 200 -18.19 -3.38 -2.47
N ALA A 201 -18.91 -4.06 -1.59
CA ALA A 201 -20.32 -3.75 -1.31
C ALA A 201 -20.54 -2.37 -0.66
N ASP A 202 -19.53 -1.84 0.04
CA ASP A 202 -19.61 -0.54 0.70
C ASP A 202 -19.20 0.63 -0.23
N LEU A 203 -18.69 0.33 -1.43
CA LEU A 203 -18.04 1.26 -2.35
C LEU A 203 -18.90 1.60 -3.58
N GLU A 204 -20.22 1.72 -3.41
CA GLU A 204 -21.13 2.01 -4.53
C GLU A 204 -20.70 3.25 -5.32
N GLY A 205 -20.41 3.05 -6.60
CA GLY A 205 -20.00 4.09 -7.52
C GLY A 205 -18.54 4.56 -7.33
N ILE A 206 -17.70 3.74 -6.68
CA ILE A 206 -16.24 3.91 -6.63
C ILE A 206 -15.61 2.63 -7.21
N THR A 207 -14.74 2.77 -8.19
CA THR A 207 -14.00 1.62 -8.72
C THR A 207 -13.03 1.11 -7.66
N TYR A 208 -13.10 -0.18 -7.32
CA TYR A 208 -12.29 -0.78 -6.27
C TYR A 208 -11.23 -1.71 -6.83
N LEU A 209 -9.97 -1.39 -6.57
CA LEU A 209 -8.81 -2.21 -6.93
C LEU A 209 -8.11 -2.66 -5.64
N LYS A 210 -8.04 -3.95 -5.41
CA LYS A 210 -7.40 -4.56 -4.24
C LYS A 210 -6.21 -5.44 -4.63
N ILE A 211 -5.56 -6.07 -3.65
CA ILE A 211 -4.45 -7.01 -3.86
C ILE A 211 -4.96 -8.44 -3.68
N GLY A 212 -5.10 -9.18 -4.77
CA GLY A 212 -5.52 -10.59 -4.80
C GLY A 212 -7.02 -10.85 -4.66
#